data_21cf40f2b0c956dbce38cbdc097d013c
#
_entry.id   21cf40f2b0c956dbce38cbdc097d013c
#
_cell.length_a   1.000
_cell.length_b   1.000
_cell.length_c   1.000
_cell.angle_alpha   90.00
_cell.angle_beta   90.00
_cell.angle_gamma   90.00
#
_symmetry.space_group_name_H-M   'P 1'
#
loop_
_entity.id
_entity.type
_entity.pdbx_description
1 polymer ?
#
loop_
_entity_poly.entity_id
_entity_poly.type
_entity_poly.pdbx_seq_one_letter_code
_entity_poly.pdbx_strand_id
1 'polypeptide(L)'
;MAFTTPLTAHGYSYQAAYIKAHIAHCDAQRTVVKLTVWPTQADRENGAEPVRYDNDLRQYQTDLNLQADNPVAYAYTLVQASGEFIDATWNV
;
A
#
# COMPACT_ATOMS: atom_id res chain seq x y z
N MET A 1 -1.87 5.80 8.94
CA MET A 1 -1.79 4.38 8.54
C MET A 1 -0.69 4.19 7.51
N ALA A 2 0.11 3.20 7.70
CA ALA A 2 1.19 2.84 6.78
C ALA A 2 1.74 1.46 7.14
N PHE A 3 2.68 0.96 6.35
CA PHE A 3 3.45 -0.21 6.75
C PHE A 3 4.87 -0.09 6.22
N THR A 4 5.79 -0.81 6.85
CA THR A 4 7.17 -0.91 6.40
C THR A 4 7.47 -2.35 6.04
N THR A 5 8.26 -2.55 5.00
CA THR A 5 8.63 -3.88 4.53
C THR A 5 9.94 -3.82 3.76
N PRO A 6 10.74 -4.90 3.78
CA PRO A 6 11.82 -5.02 2.81
C PRO A 6 11.24 -5.02 1.40
N LEU A 7 11.83 -4.25 0.51
CA LEU A 7 11.36 -4.11 -0.85
C LEU A 7 12.52 -3.96 -1.82
N THR A 8 12.43 -4.61 -2.97
CA THR A 8 13.36 -4.42 -4.08
C THR A 8 12.61 -3.79 -5.25
N ALA A 9 13.09 -2.66 -5.74
CA ALA A 9 12.51 -1.96 -6.87
C ALA A 9 13.62 -1.33 -7.71
N HIS A 10 13.53 -1.47 -9.02
CA HIS A 10 14.50 -0.91 -9.98
C HIS A 10 15.96 -1.27 -9.67
N GLY A 11 16.20 -2.50 -9.19
CA GLY A 11 17.54 -2.96 -8.83
C GLY A 11 18.06 -2.47 -7.49
N TYR A 12 17.29 -1.69 -6.76
CA TYR A 12 17.63 -1.23 -5.40
C TYR A 12 16.87 -2.03 -4.36
N SER A 13 17.56 -2.37 -3.28
CA SER A 13 16.95 -3.04 -2.12
C SER A 13 16.78 -2.06 -0.98
N TYR A 14 15.54 -1.93 -0.51
CA TYR A 14 15.21 -1.10 0.65
C TYR A 14 14.91 -2.03 1.83
N GLN A 15 15.56 -1.82 2.96
CA GLN A 15 15.37 -2.69 4.12
C GLN A 15 14.06 -2.42 4.84
N ALA A 16 13.61 -1.18 4.84
CA ALA A 16 12.40 -0.75 5.52
C ALA A 16 11.67 0.31 4.69
N ALA A 17 11.25 -0.06 3.49
CA ALA A 17 10.48 0.82 2.62
C ALA A 17 9.17 1.19 3.33
N TYR A 18 8.86 2.47 3.35
CA TYR A 18 7.64 3.00 3.95
C TYR A 18 6.56 3.10 2.87
N ILE A 19 5.45 2.43 3.09
CA ILE A 19 4.41 2.29 2.08
C ILE A 19 3.08 2.78 2.63
N LYS A 20 2.41 3.62 1.86
CA LYS A 20 1.03 4.03 2.09
C LYS A 20 0.13 3.48 1.00
N ALA A 21 -1.05 3.02 1.41
CA ALA A 21 -2.05 2.49 0.50
C ALA A 21 -3.27 3.41 0.48
N HIS A 22 -3.88 3.56 -0.70
CA HIS A 22 -5.15 4.28 -0.83
C HIS A 22 -5.96 3.68 -1.97
N ILE A 23 -7.28 3.92 -1.93
CA ILE A 23 -8.17 3.45 -2.98
C ILE A 23 -8.06 4.39 -4.17
N ALA A 24 -7.59 3.87 -5.30
CA ALA A 24 -7.50 4.62 -6.55
C ALA A 24 -8.81 4.53 -7.35
N HIS A 25 -9.51 3.40 -7.24
CA HIS A 25 -10.78 3.18 -7.92
C HIS A 25 -11.59 2.13 -7.17
N CYS A 26 -12.89 2.30 -7.16
CA CYS A 26 -13.78 1.34 -6.53
C CYS A 26 -15.12 1.29 -7.27
N ASP A 27 -15.54 0.09 -7.67
CA ASP A 27 -16.84 -0.13 -8.28
C ASP A 27 -17.51 -1.37 -7.66
N ALA A 28 -18.65 -1.79 -8.21
CA ALA A 28 -19.48 -2.87 -7.65
C ALA A 28 -18.79 -4.24 -7.67
N GLN A 29 -17.68 -4.39 -8.34
CA GLN A 29 -17.05 -5.69 -8.55
C GLN A 29 -15.59 -5.72 -8.11
N ARG A 30 -14.92 -4.58 -8.10
CA ARG A 30 -13.47 -4.52 -7.82
C ARG A 30 -13.08 -3.26 -7.08
N THR A 31 -12.00 -3.38 -6.35
CA THR A 31 -11.32 -2.25 -5.72
C THR A 31 -9.87 -2.23 -6.18
N VAL A 32 -9.42 -1.08 -6.64
CA VAL A 32 -8.03 -0.86 -7.04
C VAL A 32 -7.35 -0.04 -5.95
N VAL A 33 -6.31 -0.60 -5.35
CA VAL A 33 -5.51 0.05 -4.32
C VAL A 33 -4.18 0.48 -4.92
N LYS A 34 -3.81 1.74 -4.72
CA LYS A 34 -2.52 2.27 -5.13
C LYS A 34 -1.58 2.31 -3.93
N LEU A 35 -0.36 1.84 -4.15
CA LEU A 35 0.71 1.90 -3.16
C LEU A 35 1.67 3.03 -3.49
N THR A 36 2.00 3.86 -2.52
CA THR A 36 3.01 4.90 -2.64
C THR A 36 4.17 4.55 -1.72
N VAL A 37 5.37 4.50 -2.27
CA VAL A 37 6.56 3.94 -1.61
C VAL A 37 7.59 5.03 -1.40
N TRP A 38 8.16 5.09 -0.19
CA TRP A 38 9.34 5.88 0.12
C TRP A 38 10.45 4.96 0.62
N PRO A 39 11.74 5.33 0.43
CA PRO A 39 12.85 4.48 0.90
C PRO A 39 12.79 4.19 2.40
N THR A 40 12.38 5.19 3.20
CA THR A 40 12.20 5.06 4.64
C THR A 40 11.07 5.98 5.12
N GLN A 41 10.59 5.76 6.33
CA GLN A 41 9.64 6.66 6.97
C GLN A 41 10.22 8.08 7.14
N ALA A 42 11.51 8.19 7.47
CA ALA A 42 12.17 9.48 7.62
C ALA A 42 12.16 10.28 6.31
N ASP A 43 12.38 9.62 5.17
CA ASP A 43 12.30 10.28 3.88
C ASP A 43 10.91 10.83 3.61
N ARG A 44 9.87 10.07 3.95
CA ARG A 44 8.48 10.54 3.83
C ARG A 44 8.24 11.79 4.68
N GLU A 45 8.69 11.78 5.93
CA GLU A 45 8.50 12.88 6.87
C GLU A 45 9.29 14.12 6.46
N ASN A 46 10.43 13.95 5.81
CA ASN A 46 11.26 15.05 5.30
C ASN A 46 10.78 15.60 3.95
N GLY A 47 9.67 15.12 3.42
CA GLY A 47 9.10 15.60 2.18
C GLY A 47 9.81 15.11 0.92
N ALA A 48 10.60 14.04 1.00
CA ALA A 48 11.20 13.44 -0.16
C ALA A 48 10.15 12.91 -1.13
N GLU A 49 10.46 12.90 -2.43
CA GLU A 49 9.56 12.35 -3.42
C GLU A 49 9.48 10.83 -3.29
N PRO A 50 8.29 10.23 -3.56
CA PRO A 50 8.15 8.78 -3.54
C PRO A 50 9.04 8.11 -4.59
N VAL A 51 9.44 6.89 -4.30
CA VAL A 51 10.10 6.03 -5.26
C VAL A 51 9.09 5.58 -6.31
N ARG A 52 9.48 5.61 -7.58
CA ARG A 52 8.67 5.03 -8.64
C ARG A 52 8.63 3.50 -8.47
N TYR A 53 7.42 2.96 -8.38
CA TYR A 53 7.22 1.54 -8.15
C TYR A 53 6.28 0.99 -9.23
N ASP A 54 6.81 0.12 -10.10
CA ASP A 54 6.09 -0.34 -11.30
C ASP A 54 4.86 -1.19 -10.98
N ASN A 55 4.83 -1.80 -9.81
CA ASN A 55 3.68 -2.60 -9.34
C ASN A 55 2.90 -1.87 -8.25
N ASP A 56 2.64 -0.60 -8.45
CA ASP A 56 1.97 0.23 -7.44
C ASP A 56 0.46 0.01 -7.36
N LEU A 57 -0.15 -0.62 -8.35
CA LEU A 57 -1.58 -0.88 -8.37
C LEU A 57 -1.89 -2.34 -8.06
N ARG A 58 -2.87 -2.55 -7.18
CA ARG A 58 -3.39 -3.87 -6.81
C ARG A 58 -4.88 -3.90 -7.06
N GLN A 59 -5.36 -4.91 -7.78
CA GLN A 59 -6.78 -5.13 -8.00
C GLN A 59 -7.28 -6.27 -7.13
N TYR A 60 -8.39 -6.01 -6.43
CA TYR A 60 -9.06 -7.02 -5.63
C TYR A 60 -10.50 -7.16 -6.08
N GLN A 61 -10.97 -8.40 -6.22
CA GLN A 61 -12.40 -8.64 -6.39
C GLN A 61 -13.08 -8.41 -5.05
N THR A 62 -14.00 -7.48 -5.02
CA THR A 62 -14.76 -7.19 -3.82
C THR A 62 -16.23 -7.13 -4.16
N ASP A 63 -17.05 -7.71 -3.30
CA ASP A 63 -18.48 -7.40 -3.29
C ASP A 63 -18.59 -6.02 -2.68
N LEU A 64 -19.04 -5.08 -3.48
CA LEU A 64 -19.01 -3.71 -3.05
C LEU A 64 -20.03 -3.45 -1.98
N ASN A 65 -19.68 -3.83 -0.83
CA ASN A 65 -20.30 -3.32 0.35
C ASN A 65 -19.28 -2.41 1.02
N LEU A 66 -18.94 -1.34 0.32
CA LEU A 66 -18.12 -0.29 0.89
C LEU A 66 -18.87 0.43 1.98
N GLN A 67 -19.32 -0.34 2.90
CA GLN A 67 -19.69 0.09 4.22
C GLN A 67 -18.48 0.26 5.10
N ALA A 68 -17.28 0.27 4.51
CA ALA A 68 -16.09 0.61 5.25
C ALA A 68 -16.25 2.05 5.68
N ASP A 69 -16.49 2.26 6.95
CA ASP A 69 -16.57 3.58 7.54
C ASP A 69 -15.30 4.38 7.30
N ASN A 70 -14.22 3.70 6.93
CA ASN A 70 -12.92 4.29 6.63
C ASN A 70 -12.30 3.63 5.39
N PRO A 71 -12.37 4.29 4.22
CA PRO A 71 -11.79 3.76 2.99
C PRO A 71 -10.28 3.50 3.09
N VAL A 72 -9.56 4.30 3.84
CA VAL A 72 -8.13 4.11 4.04
C VAL A 72 -7.88 2.80 4.79
N ALA A 73 -8.58 2.56 5.88
CA ALA A 73 -8.47 1.30 6.63
C ALA A 73 -8.84 0.10 5.76
N TYR A 74 -9.86 0.23 4.92
CA TYR A 74 -10.28 -0.81 4.00
C TYR A 74 -9.17 -1.18 3.01
N ALA A 75 -8.47 -0.18 2.45
CA ALA A 75 -7.35 -0.43 1.56
C ALA A 75 -6.25 -1.26 2.23
N TYR A 76 -5.88 -0.92 3.46
CA TYR A 76 -4.89 -1.70 4.21
C TYR A 76 -5.37 -3.12 4.52
N THR A 77 -6.63 -3.29 4.85
CA THR A 77 -7.23 -4.61 5.10
C THR A 77 -7.11 -5.50 3.87
N LEU A 78 -7.39 -4.97 2.70
CA LEU A 78 -7.26 -5.72 1.44
C LEU A 78 -5.81 -6.13 1.18
N VAL A 79 -4.87 -5.22 1.37
CA VAL A 79 -3.44 -5.50 1.17
C VAL A 79 -2.93 -6.54 2.17
N GLN A 80 -3.34 -6.45 3.44
CA GLN A 80 -2.99 -7.46 4.45
C GLN A 80 -3.53 -8.84 4.09
N ALA A 81 -4.79 -8.90 3.66
CA ALA A 81 -5.44 -10.17 3.34
C ALA A 81 -4.84 -10.84 2.11
N SER A 82 -4.18 -10.10 1.24
CA SER A 82 -3.54 -10.65 0.04
C SER A 82 -2.35 -11.57 0.36
N GLY A 83 -1.71 -11.39 1.52
CA GLY A 83 -0.52 -12.13 1.90
C GLY A 83 0.74 -11.74 1.13
N GLU A 84 0.71 -10.68 0.34
CA GLU A 84 1.84 -10.25 -0.49
C GLU A 84 3.03 -9.76 0.33
N PHE A 85 2.76 -9.06 1.43
CA PHE A 85 3.79 -8.45 2.26
C PHE A 85 3.89 -9.18 3.61
N ILE A 86 4.39 -10.42 3.58
CA ILE A 86 4.45 -11.27 4.77
C ILE A 86 5.43 -10.77 5.83
N ASP A 87 6.46 -10.04 5.42
CA ASP A 87 7.49 -9.50 6.33
C ASP A 87 7.19 -8.05 6.74
N ALA A 88 6.01 -7.55 6.44
CA ALA A 88 5.66 -6.16 6.72
C ALA A 88 5.37 -5.93 8.21
N THR A 89 5.75 -4.77 8.68
CA THR A 89 5.34 -4.24 9.98
C THR A 89 4.22 -3.22 9.74
N TRP A 90 3.04 -3.57 10.20
CA TRP A 90 1.83 -2.79 9.96
C TRP A 90 1.57 -1.78 11.07
N ASN A 91 1.37 -0.53 10.68
CA ASN A 91 0.92 0.53 11.56
C ASN A 91 -0.46 1.00 11.10
N VAL A 92 -1.44 0.19 11.39
CA VAL A 92 -2.83 0.40 10.95
C VAL A 92 -3.81 0.23 12.11
#